data_443dc41f75d8a491fb1317cdcb3b8c33
#
_entry.id   443dc41f75d8a491fb1317cdcb3b8c33
#
_cell.length_a   1.000
_cell.length_b   1.000
_cell.length_c   1.000
_cell.angle_alpha   90.00
_cell.angle_beta   90.00
_cell.angle_gamma   90.00
#
_symmetry.space_group_name_H-M   'P 1'
#
loop_
_entity.id
_entity.type
_entity.pdbx_description
1 polymer ?
#
loop_
_entity_poly.entity_id
_entity_poly.type
_entity_poly.pdbx_seq_one_letter_code
_entity_poly.pdbx_strand_id
1 'polypeptide(L)'
;MGTVHARSLDPLPMQGPELGVQADDLDVGEAEYEPQQEVLENKDVVVQHVHIDGLGRTKEDILTYEIADVFRAKNLIDVFGNIQCIMRTPGLKTKSTVVMKKSHDARQRLLRLGIFRQVEVVIDTSHGVDALPNGLDVTFEVKELRRMTGSYNTMVGNNEGSMVLGLKLPNVFGRAEKLTFQFSYGTKETSYGLSFFKPQAGHFERNFSVNIYKVTGQFPWSSLRETDRGISTEFSFPIWKTNHTLKWEGVWRELGCLARTASFAVREESGHSLKSSLAHAMFIDTRNSPILPKKGALLKINQELAGYTGGDARFLKEDFEIQLNKRLIWDSVLSASLWGGLLLPFGDKPTSIADRFYLGGPTSVRGFSMYSIGPQSEGDYLGGEVYWAGGLHLYTPLPFRPGRGGFGDLFRTHFFLNAGNLCNLNYGEGPRAHLSRLAECIRWSYGAGIVLRLGNIARLELNYCIPMGVQSGDRICDGVQFGAGIRFL
;
A
#
# COMPACT_ATOMS: atom_id res chain seq x y z
N MET A 1 16.77 -4.59 -2.42
CA MET A 1 15.83 -4.35 -1.31
C MET A 1 14.55 -3.79 -1.87
N GLY A 2 13.48 -4.55 -1.80
CA GLY A 2 12.18 -3.97 -2.06
C GLY A 2 11.85 -3.06 -0.89
N THR A 3 11.99 -1.76 -1.04
CA THR A 3 11.42 -0.82 -0.09
C THR A 3 9.93 -1.12 -0.02
N VAL A 4 9.51 -1.70 1.11
CA VAL A 4 8.09 -1.83 1.44
C VAL A 4 7.61 -0.42 1.71
N HIS A 5 7.10 0.27 0.68
CA HIS A 5 6.35 1.48 0.91
C HIS A 5 5.09 1.07 1.64
N ALA A 6 5.08 1.32 2.95
CA ALA A 6 3.89 1.21 3.75
C ALA A 6 2.86 2.20 3.20
N ARG A 7 1.90 1.72 2.43
CA ARG A 7 0.65 2.44 2.27
C ARG A 7 0.07 2.57 3.66
N SER A 8 -0.06 3.79 4.14
CA SER A 8 -0.90 4.13 5.27
C SER A 8 -2.31 3.60 4.96
N LEU A 9 -2.63 2.45 5.52
CA LEU A 9 -4.02 2.01 5.60
C LEU A 9 -4.67 2.92 6.64
N ASP A 10 -5.61 3.74 6.20
CA ASP A 10 -6.43 4.53 7.10
C ASP A 10 -7.08 3.59 8.12
N PRO A 11 -7.04 3.92 9.42
CA PRO A 11 -7.68 3.11 10.44
C PRO A 11 -9.18 3.10 10.22
N LEU A 12 -9.75 1.92 10.03
CA LEU A 12 -11.19 1.71 10.14
C LEU A 12 -11.65 2.16 11.54
N PRO A 13 -12.82 2.79 11.67
CA PRO A 13 -13.34 3.18 12.96
C PRO A 13 -13.57 1.93 13.82
N MET A 14 -12.87 1.82 14.93
CA MET A 14 -13.13 0.83 15.96
C MET A 14 -14.46 1.19 16.64
N GLN A 15 -15.48 0.42 16.40
CA GLN A 15 -16.66 0.38 17.27
C GLN A 15 -16.27 -0.37 18.55
N GLY A 16 -16.15 0.37 19.63
CA GLY A 16 -16.05 -0.21 20.98
C GLY A 16 -17.41 -0.78 21.42
N PRO A 17 -17.42 -1.77 22.33
CA PRO A 17 -18.66 -2.32 22.84
C PRO A 17 -19.36 -1.30 23.75
N GLU A 18 -20.58 -0.93 23.42
CA GLU A 18 -21.47 -0.22 24.33
C GLU A 18 -21.91 -1.14 25.46
N LEU A 19 -21.52 -0.77 26.66
CA LEU A 19 -22.10 -1.31 27.88
C LEU A 19 -23.48 -0.68 28.07
N GLY A 20 -24.50 -1.49 27.90
CA GLY A 20 -25.87 -1.10 28.19
C GLY A 20 -26.09 -0.77 29.68
N VAL A 21 -26.64 0.38 29.94
CA VAL A 21 -27.30 0.72 31.18
C VAL A 21 -28.77 0.85 30.87
N GLN A 22 -29.56 -0.09 31.37
CA GLN A 22 -31.01 0.03 31.46
C GLN A 22 -31.36 1.12 32.47
N ALA A 23 -32.22 2.02 32.07
CA ALA A 23 -32.99 2.85 33.00
C ALA A 23 -34.46 2.83 32.57
N ASP A 24 -35.28 2.46 33.52
CA ASP A 24 -36.70 2.23 33.43
C ASP A 24 -37.54 3.48 33.10
N ASP A 25 -38.63 3.18 32.38
CA ASP A 25 -39.95 3.80 32.36
C ASP A 25 -40.18 5.21 32.92
N LEU A 26 -40.54 6.13 32.04
CA LEU A 26 -41.64 7.06 32.25
C LEU A 26 -42.38 7.30 30.93
N ASP A 27 -43.58 6.74 30.90
CA ASP A 27 -44.59 6.93 29.87
C ASP A 27 -45.11 8.38 29.94
N VAL A 28 -44.81 9.19 28.93
CA VAL A 28 -45.51 10.43 28.60
C VAL A 28 -45.84 10.38 27.13
N GLY A 29 -47.12 10.13 26.85
CA GLY A 29 -47.67 10.13 25.49
C GLY A 29 -47.46 11.48 24.80
N GLU A 30 -46.48 11.58 23.95
CA GLU A 30 -46.38 12.58 22.92
C GLU A 30 -46.87 11.97 21.62
N ALA A 31 -47.84 12.64 21.01
CA ALA A 31 -48.37 12.30 19.71
C ALA A 31 -47.23 12.18 18.71
N GLU A 32 -47.03 10.96 18.17
CA GLU A 32 -46.17 10.71 17.04
C GLU A 32 -46.62 11.54 15.86
N TYR A 33 -45.93 12.65 15.62
CA TYR A 33 -45.93 13.30 14.35
C TYR A 33 -45.08 12.48 13.43
N GLU A 34 -45.66 11.49 12.73
CA GLU A 34 -45.03 10.85 11.59
C GLU A 34 -44.77 11.95 10.54
N PRO A 35 -43.51 12.34 10.27
CA PRO A 35 -43.25 13.13 9.11
C PRO A 35 -43.59 12.24 7.92
N GLN A 36 -44.61 12.56 7.19
CA GLN A 36 -44.86 11.99 5.86
C GLN A 36 -43.56 12.20 5.07
N GLN A 37 -42.73 11.18 5.00
CA GLN A 37 -41.66 11.07 4.02
C GLN A 37 -42.38 11.02 2.66
N GLU A 38 -42.69 12.19 2.09
CA GLU A 38 -42.96 12.27 0.67
C GLU A 38 -41.72 11.71 -0.03
N VAL A 39 -41.90 10.52 -0.58
CA VAL A 39 -40.88 9.86 -1.34
C VAL A 39 -40.53 10.77 -2.52
N LEU A 40 -39.45 11.51 -2.39
CA LEU A 40 -38.89 12.41 -3.43
C LEU A 40 -38.22 11.56 -4.54
N GLU A 41 -38.83 10.43 -4.91
CA GLU A 41 -38.33 9.59 -5.98
C GLU A 41 -38.59 10.24 -7.34
N ASN A 42 -37.49 10.56 -8.03
CA ASN A 42 -37.48 11.02 -9.43
C ASN A 42 -38.10 12.40 -9.76
N LYS A 43 -38.34 13.27 -8.81
CA LYS A 43 -38.74 14.63 -9.10
C LYS A 43 -37.57 15.42 -9.73
N ASP A 44 -37.89 16.29 -10.69
CA ASP A 44 -36.91 17.24 -11.23
C ASP A 44 -36.65 18.33 -10.18
N VAL A 45 -35.41 18.44 -9.75
CA VAL A 45 -34.97 19.38 -8.72
C VAL A 45 -33.80 20.24 -9.22
N VAL A 46 -33.60 21.36 -8.57
CA VAL A 46 -32.50 22.29 -8.87
C VAL A 46 -31.73 22.54 -7.59
N VAL A 47 -30.42 22.25 -7.58
CA VAL A 47 -29.57 22.65 -6.45
C VAL A 47 -29.34 24.15 -6.56
N GLN A 48 -29.84 24.90 -5.59
CA GLN A 48 -29.79 26.35 -5.59
C GLN A 48 -28.61 26.90 -4.80
N HIS A 49 -28.37 26.34 -3.61
CA HIS A 49 -27.25 26.73 -2.77
C HIS A 49 -26.54 25.51 -2.23
N VAL A 50 -25.25 25.67 -1.95
CA VAL A 50 -24.49 24.71 -1.16
C VAL A 50 -23.72 25.44 -0.08
N HIS A 51 -23.90 24.96 1.13
CA HIS A 51 -23.26 25.49 2.31
C HIS A 51 -22.26 24.47 2.85
N ILE A 52 -21.16 24.96 3.42
CA ILE A 52 -20.22 24.14 4.16
C ILE A 52 -20.06 24.78 5.52
N ASP A 53 -20.53 24.07 6.54
CA ASP A 53 -20.49 24.55 7.91
C ASP A 53 -19.46 23.77 8.74
N GLY A 54 -18.83 24.43 9.73
CA GLY A 54 -17.87 23.81 10.64
C GLY A 54 -16.41 23.86 10.19
N LEU A 55 -16.08 24.68 9.17
CA LEU A 55 -14.72 24.93 8.75
C LEU A 55 -13.98 25.81 9.77
N GLY A 56 -12.77 25.39 10.18
CA GLY A 56 -11.91 26.16 11.06
C GLY A 56 -10.58 26.56 10.42
N ARG A 57 -9.83 25.58 9.93
CA ARG A 57 -8.48 25.78 9.37
C ARG A 57 -8.41 25.51 7.87
N THR A 58 -9.34 24.73 7.38
CA THR A 58 -9.34 24.27 5.99
C THR A 58 -9.73 25.42 5.07
N LYS A 59 -8.96 25.59 4.00
CA LYS A 59 -9.24 26.60 2.98
C LYS A 59 -10.32 26.10 2.03
N GLU A 60 -11.18 26.98 1.61
CA GLU A 60 -12.32 26.67 0.75
C GLU A 60 -11.93 26.18 -0.64
N ASP A 61 -10.77 26.62 -1.15
CA ASP A 61 -10.28 26.29 -2.48
C ASP A 61 -10.17 24.77 -2.73
N ILE A 62 -9.74 24.00 -1.74
CA ILE A 62 -9.64 22.54 -1.90
C ILE A 62 -11.01 21.85 -1.87
N LEU A 63 -11.93 22.38 -1.06
CA LEU A 63 -13.27 21.81 -0.92
C LEU A 63 -14.12 22.04 -2.16
N THR A 64 -13.99 23.21 -2.76
CA THR A 64 -14.70 23.59 -3.98
C THR A 64 -14.51 22.56 -5.09
N TYR A 65 -13.30 22.04 -5.27
CA TYR A 65 -13.02 21.01 -6.28
C TYR A 65 -13.65 19.65 -5.94
N GLU A 66 -13.71 19.28 -4.67
CA GLU A 66 -14.25 17.98 -4.24
C GLU A 66 -15.78 17.90 -4.33
N ILE A 67 -16.46 19.04 -4.16
CA ILE A 67 -17.92 19.13 -4.21
C ILE A 67 -18.47 19.63 -5.54
N ALA A 68 -17.60 20.05 -6.47
CA ALA A 68 -18.00 20.63 -7.76
C ALA A 68 -18.98 19.75 -8.56
N ASP A 69 -18.85 18.43 -8.47
CA ASP A 69 -19.75 17.49 -9.14
C ASP A 69 -21.20 17.53 -8.63
N VAL A 70 -21.43 18.01 -7.42
CA VAL A 70 -22.79 18.16 -6.88
C VAL A 70 -23.57 19.19 -7.68
N PHE A 71 -22.88 20.18 -8.22
CA PHE A 71 -23.49 21.30 -8.95
C PHE A 71 -23.59 21.13 -10.45
N ARG A 72 -22.71 20.33 -11.08
CA ARG A 72 -22.56 20.36 -12.54
C ARG A 72 -22.34 21.79 -13.11
N ALA A 73 -21.73 22.68 -12.33
CA ALA A 73 -21.48 24.04 -12.78
C ALA A 73 -20.32 24.06 -13.77
N LYS A 74 -20.59 24.50 -14.99
CA LYS A 74 -19.56 24.77 -16.00
C LYS A 74 -18.73 26.03 -15.71
N ASN A 75 -19.14 26.88 -14.77
CA ASN A 75 -18.47 28.14 -14.46
C ASN A 75 -18.36 28.31 -12.94
N LEU A 76 -17.18 28.07 -12.43
CA LEU A 76 -16.73 28.37 -11.08
C LEU A 76 -15.96 29.69 -11.15
N ILE A 77 -16.66 30.81 -11.22
CA ILE A 77 -16.07 32.14 -11.07
C ILE A 77 -16.99 32.94 -10.17
N ASP A 78 -16.46 33.22 -9.01
CA ASP A 78 -16.77 34.17 -7.96
C ASP A 78 -16.92 33.54 -6.58
N VAL A 79 -15.75 33.35 -5.98
CA VAL A 79 -15.64 33.15 -4.54
C VAL A 79 -14.82 34.30 -3.99
N PHE A 80 -15.44 35.38 -3.62
CA PHE A 80 -14.85 36.40 -2.76
C PHE A 80 -15.83 36.84 -1.67
N GLY A 81 -15.44 36.58 -0.43
CA GLY A 81 -15.90 37.31 0.73
C GLY A 81 -16.69 36.51 1.78
N ASN A 82 -16.03 36.32 2.93
CA ASN A 82 -16.57 36.07 4.27
C ASN A 82 -17.32 34.76 4.58
N ILE A 83 -16.56 33.86 5.24
CA ILE A 83 -16.96 32.89 6.31
C ILE A 83 -18.14 31.93 6.02
N GLN A 84 -18.97 32.18 5.04
CA GLN A 84 -20.00 31.28 4.52
C GLN A 84 -19.78 31.12 3.02
N CYS A 85 -19.32 29.94 2.60
CA CYS A 85 -19.18 29.62 1.19
C CYS A 85 -20.58 29.39 0.59
N ILE A 86 -21.22 30.44 0.14
CA ILE A 86 -22.49 30.36 -0.57
C ILE A 86 -22.18 30.32 -2.06
N MET A 87 -22.23 29.13 -2.66
CA MET A 87 -22.14 29.00 -4.11
C MET A 87 -23.54 29.14 -4.71
N ARG A 88 -23.79 30.29 -5.34
CA ARG A 88 -25.00 30.49 -6.16
C ARG A 88 -24.76 29.89 -7.54
N THR A 89 -25.46 28.82 -7.88
CA THR A 89 -25.44 28.24 -9.23
C THR A 89 -26.78 28.48 -9.92
N PRO A 90 -26.79 29.01 -11.17
CA PRO A 90 -28.02 29.03 -11.94
C PRO A 90 -28.43 27.61 -12.32
N GLY A 91 -29.64 27.26 -11.93
CA GLY A 91 -30.18 25.95 -11.87
C GLY A 91 -30.24 25.17 -13.18
N LEU A 92 -29.50 24.08 -13.23
CA LEU A 92 -29.74 23.02 -14.19
C LEU A 92 -30.67 21.98 -13.54
N LYS A 93 -31.82 21.70 -14.17
CA LYS A 93 -32.74 20.66 -13.69
C LYS A 93 -32.06 19.30 -13.67
N THR A 94 -32.09 18.65 -12.53
CA THR A 94 -31.56 17.29 -12.35
C THR A 94 -32.54 16.48 -11.49
N LYS A 95 -32.39 15.16 -11.46
CA LYS A 95 -33.25 14.33 -10.63
C LYS A 95 -32.75 14.23 -9.18
N SER A 96 -33.66 14.22 -8.22
CA SER A 96 -33.34 14.14 -6.77
C SER A 96 -32.42 12.98 -6.41
N THR A 97 -32.61 11.79 -7.00
CA THR A 97 -31.74 10.62 -6.82
C THR A 97 -30.30 10.86 -7.27
N VAL A 98 -30.10 11.66 -8.31
CA VAL A 98 -28.76 12.03 -8.80
C VAL A 98 -28.08 12.99 -7.82
N VAL A 99 -28.83 13.95 -7.24
CA VAL A 99 -28.30 14.85 -6.21
C VAL A 99 -27.86 14.08 -4.98
N MET A 100 -28.69 13.17 -4.47
CA MET A 100 -28.35 12.32 -3.31
C MET A 100 -27.09 11.48 -3.56
N LYS A 101 -26.99 10.82 -4.72
CA LYS A 101 -25.81 10.03 -5.08
C LYS A 101 -24.54 10.88 -5.15
N LYS A 102 -24.60 12.03 -5.82
CA LYS A 102 -23.45 12.94 -5.95
C LYS A 102 -23.05 13.56 -4.61
N SER A 103 -24.01 13.89 -3.75
CA SER A 103 -23.74 14.39 -2.40
C SER A 103 -23.07 13.31 -1.55
N HIS A 104 -23.50 12.04 -1.68
CA HIS A 104 -22.85 10.92 -1.02
C HIS A 104 -21.41 10.69 -1.54
N ASP A 105 -21.19 10.76 -2.85
CA ASP A 105 -19.86 10.64 -3.44
C ASP A 105 -18.95 11.80 -3.02
N ALA A 106 -19.48 13.02 -2.93
CA ALA A 106 -18.74 14.18 -2.44
C ALA A 106 -18.37 14.02 -0.95
N ARG A 107 -19.30 13.52 -0.11
CA ARG A 107 -19.03 13.18 1.29
C ARG A 107 -17.88 12.19 1.40
N GLN A 108 -17.89 11.14 0.59
CA GLN A 108 -16.80 10.14 0.61
C GLN A 108 -15.47 10.75 0.16
N ARG A 109 -15.47 11.63 -0.85
CA ARG A 109 -14.26 12.35 -1.27
C ARG A 109 -13.71 13.23 -0.17
N LEU A 110 -14.56 14.01 0.51
CA LEU A 110 -14.15 14.82 1.66
C LEU A 110 -13.56 13.97 2.79
N LEU A 111 -14.14 12.82 3.12
CA LEU A 111 -13.60 11.91 4.11
C LEU A 111 -12.24 11.31 3.68
N ARG A 112 -12.05 11.04 2.37
CA ARG A 112 -10.77 10.54 1.82
C ARG A 112 -9.62 11.55 1.99
N LEU A 113 -9.89 12.84 2.07
CA LEU A 113 -8.86 13.84 2.37
C LEU A 113 -8.18 13.57 3.73
N GLY A 114 -8.89 12.86 4.65
CA GLY A 114 -8.38 12.48 5.96
C GLY A 114 -8.01 13.67 6.85
N ILE A 115 -8.74 14.77 6.70
CA ILE A 115 -8.67 15.98 7.53
C ILE A 115 -9.96 16.21 8.33
N PHE A 116 -11.03 15.50 7.97
CA PHE A 116 -12.31 15.54 8.66
C PHE A 116 -12.53 14.27 9.47
N ARG A 117 -13.07 14.45 10.66
CA ARG A 117 -13.51 13.34 11.51
C ARG A 117 -14.90 12.86 11.11
N GLN A 118 -15.77 13.79 10.73
CA GLN A 118 -17.16 13.54 10.40
C GLN A 118 -17.58 14.51 9.30
N VAL A 119 -18.34 14.02 8.35
CA VAL A 119 -18.96 14.81 7.30
C VAL A 119 -20.41 14.34 7.20
N GLU A 120 -21.33 15.21 7.51
CA GLU A 120 -22.77 14.99 7.36
C GLU A 120 -23.28 15.82 6.19
N VAL A 121 -24.29 15.32 5.50
CA VAL A 121 -24.89 15.99 4.36
C VAL A 121 -26.37 16.15 4.67
N VAL A 122 -26.80 17.37 4.78
CA VAL A 122 -28.21 17.75 4.95
C VAL A 122 -28.70 18.31 3.62
N ILE A 123 -29.82 17.81 3.15
CA ILE A 123 -30.47 18.28 1.91
C ILE A 123 -31.84 18.77 2.32
N ASP A 124 -32.08 20.07 2.10
CA ASP A 124 -33.31 20.76 2.48
C ASP A 124 -33.91 21.47 1.28
N THR A 125 -35.17 21.84 1.39
CA THR A 125 -35.84 22.69 0.37
C THR A 125 -35.37 24.12 0.52
N SER A 126 -35.10 24.78 -0.60
CA SER A 126 -34.69 26.20 -0.57
C SER A 126 -35.81 27.08 -0.06
N HIS A 127 -35.52 27.89 0.95
CA HIS A 127 -36.46 28.87 1.54
C HIS A 127 -35.91 30.27 1.35
N GLY A 128 -36.80 31.22 0.92
CA GLY A 128 -36.45 32.64 0.78
C GLY A 128 -37.19 33.34 -0.36
N VAL A 129 -36.90 34.62 -0.51
CA VAL A 129 -37.54 35.47 -1.53
C VAL A 129 -37.17 35.05 -2.96
N ASP A 130 -35.99 34.46 -3.12
CA ASP A 130 -35.42 33.98 -4.39
C ASP A 130 -35.53 32.43 -4.56
N ALA A 131 -36.32 31.74 -3.71
CA ALA A 131 -36.48 30.30 -3.77
C ALA A 131 -37.17 29.88 -5.08
N LEU A 132 -36.48 29.00 -5.83
CA LEU A 132 -37.03 28.41 -7.04
C LEU A 132 -38.00 27.28 -6.70
N PRO A 133 -39.09 27.08 -7.47
CA PRO A 133 -39.92 25.89 -7.32
C PRO A 133 -39.06 24.66 -7.56
N ASN A 134 -39.06 23.73 -6.61
CA ASN A 134 -38.17 22.55 -6.52
C ASN A 134 -36.67 22.87 -6.30
N GLY A 135 -36.33 24.03 -5.71
CA GLY A 135 -34.97 24.36 -5.26
C GLY A 135 -34.56 23.51 -4.04
N LEU A 136 -33.34 23.01 -4.06
CA LEU A 136 -32.72 22.30 -2.94
C LEU A 136 -31.47 23.04 -2.48
N ASP A 137 -31.32 23.12 -1.16
CA ASP A 137 -30.10 23.59 -0.51
C ASP A 137 -29.37 22.36 0.09
N VAL A 138 -28.08 22.21 -0.23
CA VAL A 138 -27.25 21.12 0.24
C VAL A 138 -26.24 21.69 1.22
N THR A 139 -26.30 21.26 2.48
CA THR A 139 -25.38 21.68 3.53
C THR A 139 -24.45 20.53 3.90
N PHE A 140 -23.16 20.78 3.83
CA PHE A 140 -22.12 19.86 4.32
C PHE A 140 -21.67 20.32 5.70
N GLU A 141 -22.07 19.60 6.74
CA GLU A 141 -21.59 19.82 8.10
C GLU A 141 -20.31 19.03 8.30
N VAL A 142 -19.19 19.72 8.50
CA VAL A 142 -17.88 19.09 8.65
C VAL A 142 -17.31 19.30 10.04
N LYS A 143 -16.68 18.26 10.60
CA LYS A 143 -15.88 18.34 11.83
C LYS A 143 -14.43 18.02 11.49
N GLU A 144 -13.56 19.02 11.65
CA GLU A 144 -12.13 18.84 11.40
C GLU A 144 -11.48 17.91 12.45
N LEU A 145 -10.45 17.19 12.02
CA LEU A 145 -9.59 16.40 12.92
C LEU A 145 -8.83 17.32 13.88
N ARG A 146 -8.45 16.76 15.02
CA ARG A 146 -7.56 17.43 15.99
C ARG A 146 -6.25 17.81 15.31
N ARG A 147 -5.60 18.87 15.80
CA ARG A 147 -4.33 19.36 15.24
C ARG A 147 -3.23 18.32 15.26
N MET A 148 -3.27 17.41 16.20
CA MET A 148 -2.27 16.38 16.40
C MET A 148 -2.95 15.04 16.71
N THR A 149 -2.50 13.99 16.05
CA THR A 149 -3.02 12.63 16.24
C THR A 149 -1.83 11.67 16.36
N GLY A 150 -1.79 10.92 17.46
CA GLY A 150 -0.87 9.81 17.64
C GLY A 150 -1.44 8.55 16.98
N SER A 151 -0.59 7.75 16.36
CA SER A 151 -0.93 6.45 15.82
C SER A 151 0.05 5.40 16.31
N TYR A 152 -0.47 4.21 16.52
CA TYR A 152 0.30 3.02 16.84
C TYR A 152 -0.12 1.91 15.87
N ASN A 153 0.85 1.36 15.16
CA ASN A 153 0.61 0.28 14.21
C ASN A 153 1.65 -0.82 14.39
N THR A 154 1.24 -2.05 14.13
CA THR A 154 2.15 -3.19 14.02
C THR A 154 2.20 -3.60 12.56
N MET A 155 3.40 -3.72 12.02
CA MET A 155 3.65 -4.19 10.66
C MET A 155 4.28 -5.57 10.69
N VAL A 156 3.83 -6.43 9.80
CA VAL A 156 4.38 -7.77 9.61
C VAL A 156 4.76 -7.94 8.15
N GLY A 157 6.01 -8.26 7.89
CA GLY A 157 6.52 -8.48 6.54
C GLY A 157 7.76 -9.36 6.53
N ASN A 158 7.92 -10.20 5.50
CA ASN A 158 9.08 -11.07 5.31
C ASN A 158 9.49 -11.88 6.55
N ASN A 159 8.51 -12.42 7.27
CA ASN A 159 8.69 -13.18 8.50
C ASN A 159 9.24 -12.36 9.70
N GLU A 160 9.10 -11.04 9.64
CA GLU A 160 9.55 -10.10 10.66
C GLU A 160 8.38 -9.23 11.14
N GLY A 161 8.46 -8.78 12.39
CA GLY A 161 7.49 -7.85 12.97
C GLY A 161 8.16 -6.53 13.36
N SER A 162 7.48 -5.44 13.14
CA SER A 162 7.89 -4.12 13.60
C SER A 162 6.73 -3.35 14.23
N MET A 163 7.07 -2.54 15.20
CA MET A 163 6.17 -1.62 15.87
C MET A 163 6.41 -0.21 15.32
N VAL A 164 5.36 0.43 14.84
CA VAL A 164 5.43 1.77 14.27
C VAL A 164 4.64 2.73 15.14
N LEU A 165 5.35 3.71 15.69
CA LEU A 165 4.76 4.85 16.39
C LEU A 165 4.73 6.03 15.44
N GLY A 166 3.58 6.67 15.30
CA GLY A 166 3.40 7.80 14.42
C GLY A 166 2.78 9.00 15.12
N LEU A 167 3.26 10.17 14.79
CA LEU A 167 2.66 11.45 15.14
C LEU A 167 2.26 12.14 13.84
N LYS A 168 0.98 12.42 13.69
CA LYS A 168 0.41 13.01 12.48
C LYS A 168 -0.20 14.37 12.77
N LEU A 169 0.18 15.35 12.00
CA LEU A 169 -0.34 16.70 12.00
C LEU A 169 -1.14 16.90 10.71
N PRO A 170 -2.46 16.68 10.72
CA PRO A 170 -3.30 16.87 9.55
C PRO A 170 -3.56 18.34 9.30
N ASN A 171 -3.62 18.71 8.03
CA ASN A 171 -4.03 20.05 7.56
C ASN A 171 -3.17 21.19 8.10
N VAL A 172 -1.85 21.09 7.91
CA VAL A 172 -0.87 22.03 8.48
C VAL A 172 -1.06 23.45 7.93
N PHE A 173 -1.27 23.60 6.62
CA PHE A 173 -1.44 24.86 5.92
C PHE A 173 -2.87 25.12 5.42
N GLY A 174 -3.82 24.22 5.73
CA GLY A 174 -5.24 24.38 5.37
C GLY A 174 -5.64 23.78 4.02
N ARG A 175 -4.74 23.06 3.33
CA ARG A 175 -5.01 22.43 2.01
C ARG A 175 -4.86 20.92 2.05
N ALA A 176 -5.27 20.29 3.14
CA ALA A 176 -5.18 18.86 3.39
C ALA A 176 -3.75 18.30 3.40
N GLU A 177 -2.74 19.15 3.60
CA GLU A 177 -1.37 18.70 3.80
C GLU A 177 -1.27 17.91 5.11
N LYS A 178 -0.42 16.89 5.11
CA LYS A 178 -0.17 16.06 6.28
C LYS A 178 1.32 16.02 6.56
N LEU A 179 1.70 16.38 7.77
CA LEU A 179 3.04 16.17 8.26
C LEU A 179 3.02 14.99 9.22
N THR A 180 3.83 13.98 8.94
CA THR A 180 3.86 12.75 9.73
C THR A 180 5.28 12.48 10.19
N PHE A 181 5.46 12.32 11.48
CA PHE A 181 6.67 11.78 12.08
C PHE A 181 6.43 10.32 12.42
N GLN A 182 7.33 9.43 12.00
CA GLN A 182 7.25 8.00 12.24
C GLN A 182 8.52 7.48 12.89
N PHE A 183 8.34 6.61 13.86
CA PHE A 183 9.41 5.82 14.45
C PHE A 183 9.00 4.36 14.38
N SER A 184 9.82 3.55 13.71
CA SER A 184 9.61 2.10 13.58
C SER A 184 10.72 1.38 14.31
N TYR A 185 10.34 0.44 15.16
CA TYR A 185 11.25 -0.46 15.86
C TYR A 185 10.90 -1.90 15.51
N GLY A 186 11.79 -2.56 14.82
CA GLY A 186 11.67 -3.96 14.44
C GLY A 186 12.81 -4.82 14.98
N THR A 187 12.70 -6.12 14.79
CA THR A 187 13.70 -7.09 15.26
C THR A 187 15.06 -6.93 14.56
N LYS A 188 15.05 -6.55 13.29
CA LYS A 188 16.26 -6.35 12.48
C LYS A 188 16.36 -4.97 11.86
N GLU A 189 15.31 -4.18 11.98
CA GLU A 189 15.19 -2.91 11.30
C GLU A 189 14.70 -1.83 12.25
N THR A 190 15.36 -0.68 12.25
CA THR A 190 14.95 0.50 13.01
C THR A 190 14.94 1.69 12.07
N SER A 191 13.83 2.43 12.04
CA SER A 191 13.72 3.59 11.19
C SER A 191 13.02 4.74 11.89
N TYR A 192 13.39 5.95 11.50
CA TYR A 192 12.63 7.15 11.83
C TYR A 192 12.61 8.09 10.64
N GLY A 193 11.53 8.81 10.51
CA GLY A 193 11.37 9.68 9.38
C GLY A 193 10.30 10.75 9.57
N LEU A 194 10.44 11.78 8.78
CA LEU A 194 9.49 12.88 8.63
C LEU A 194 8.96 12.85 7.21
N SER A 195 7.65 12.76 7.07
CA SER A 195 6.96 12.74 5.77
C SER A 195 6.01 13.93 5.66
N PHE A 196 6.18 14.71 4.62
CA PHE A 196 5.25 15.74 4.18
C PHE A 196 4.46 15.22 2.98
N PHE A 197 3.14 15.22 3.08
CA PHE A 197 2.23 14.76 2.04
C PHE A 197 1.28 15.87 1.65
N LYS A 198 1.12 16.10 0.34
CA LYS A 198 0.21 17.10 -0.23
C LYS A 198 -0.61 16.48 -1.34
N PRO A 199 -1.94 16.33 -1.17
CA PRO A 199 -2.83 15.91 -2.25
C PRO A 199 -3.04 17.07 -3.24
N GLN A 200 -3.36 16.74 -4.48
CA GLN A 200 -3.80 17.72 -5.46
C GLN A 200 -5.31 17.96 -5.28
N ALA A 201 -5.71 19.23 -5.26
CA ALA A 201 -7.12 19.60 -5.19
C ALA A 201 -7.93 18.98 -6.34
N GLY A 202 -9.10 18.41 -6.03
CA GLY A 202 -9.98 17.74 -6.99
C GLY A 202 -9.52 16.34 -7.45
N HIS A 203 -8.30 15.95 -7.16
CA HIS A 203 -7.73 14.66 -7.54
C HIS A 203 -6.88 14.08 -6.43
N PHE A 204 -7.51 13.55 -5.40
CA PHE A 204 -6.79 12.97 -4.25
C PHE A 204 -5.79 11.89 -4.63
N GLU A 205 -6.03 11.17 -5.72
CA GLU A 205 -5.13 10.13 -6.23
C GLU A 205 -3.82 10.70 -6.78
N ARG A 206 -3.81 12.01 -7.14
CA ARG A 206 -2.59 12.73 -7.49
C ARG A 206 -2.05 13.40 -6.25
N ASN A 207 -0.88 12.98 -5.84
CA ASN A 207 -0.29 13.52 -4.62
C ASN A 207 1.22 13.65 -4.77
N PHE A 208 1.75 14.56 -3.97
CA PHE A 208 3.17 14.81 -3.85
C PHE A 208 3.60 14.56 -2.41
N SER A 209 4.70 13.86 -2.21
CA SER A 209 5.27 13.66 -0.89
C SER A 209 6.77 13.91 -0.87
N VAL A 210 7.25 14.40 0.26
CA VAL A 210 8.67 14.56 0.57
C VAL A 210 8.94 13.83 1.86
N ASN A 211 9.94 12.95 1.84
CA ASN A 211 10.29 12.15 3.00
C ASN A 211 11.77 12.38 3.34
N ILE A 212 12.05 12.59 4.62
CA ILE A 212 13.40 12.62 5.19
C ILE A 212 13.47 11.48 6.18
N TYR A 213 14.41 10.58 6.03
CA TYR A 213 14.45 9.37 6.82
C TYR A 213 15.85 8.89 7.16
N LYS A 214 15.92 8.12 8.23
CA LYS A 214 17.05 7.25 8.55
C LYS A 214 16.53 5.87 8.87
N VAL A 215 17.06 4.88 8.15
CA VAL A 215 16.75 3.45 8.31
C VAL A 215 18.02 2.71 8.62
N THR A 216 18.00 1.85 9.62
CA THR A 216 19.10 0.94 9.92
C THR A 216 18.57 -0.48 9.88
N GLY A 217 19.10 -1.29 8.98
CA GLY A 217 18.75 -2.70 8.78
C GLY A 217 19.92 -3.63 9.05
N GLN A 218 19.60 -4.85 9.49
CA GLN A 218 20.57 -5.94 9.65
C GLN A 218 20.17 -7.09 8.73
N PHE A 219 21.15 -7.59 7.98
CA PHE A 219 20.98 -8.66 7.00
C PHE A 219 21.86 -9.85 7.38
N PRO A 220 21.39 -10.71 8.30
CA PRO A 220 22.20 -11.81 8.84
C PRO A 220 22.68 -12.83 7.79
N TRP A 221 21.90 -13.00 6.71
CA TRP A 221 22.25 -13.89 5.60
C TRP A 221 23.45 -13.42 4.79
N SER A 222 23.73 -12.12 4.79
CA SER A 222 24.89 -11.51 4.14
C SER A 222 25.90 -10.96 5.16
N SER A 223 25.72 -11.21 6.45
CA SER A 223 26.53 -10.62 7.53
C SER A 223 26.71 -9.10 7.41
N LEU A 224 25.70 -8.41 6.86
CA LEU A 224 25.70 -7.00 6.50
C LEU A 224 24.80 -6.18 7.41
N ARG A 225 25.28 -4.99 7.78
CA ARG A 225 24.48 -3.94 8.41
C ARG A 225 24.46 -2.73 7.48
N GLU A 226 23.28 -2.20 7.22
CA GLU A 226 23.11 -1.04 6.38
C GLU A 226 22.44 0.09 7.17
N THR A 227 22.94 1.30 7.04
CA THR A 227 22.32 2.49 7.58
C THR A 227 22.16 3.50 6.45
N ASP A 228 20.93 3.78 6.10
CA ASP A 228 20.54 4.71 5.06
C ASP A 228 20.03 6.01 5.69
N ARG A 229 20.55 7.14 5.22
CA ARG A 229 20.07 8.48 5.55
C ARG A 229 19.71 9.15 4.25
N GLY A 230 18.44 9.46 4.05
CA GLY A 230 18.00 9.91 2.74
C GLY A 230 16.88 10.93 2.76
N ILE A 231 16.76 11.55 1.59
CA ILE A 231 15.62 12.39 1.22
C ILE A 231 15.03 11.80 -0.03
N SER A 232 13.70 11.64 -0.04
CA SER A 232 12.98 11.23 -1.23
C SER A 232 11.83 12.16 -1.54
N THR A 233 11.59 12.36 -2.82
CA THR A 233 10.41 13.06 -3.32
C THR A 233 9.64 12.11 -4.20
N GLU A 234 8.33 12.03 -3.99
CA GLU A 234 7.46 11.13 -4.72
C GLU A 234 6.28 11.89 -5.32
N PHE A 235 5.96 11.59 -6.54
CA PHE A 235 4.78 12.10 -7.23
C PHE A 235 3.97 10.91 -7.74
N SER A 236 2.75 10.74 -7.19
CA SER A 236 1.84 9.68 -7.57
C SER A 236 0.68 10.22 -8.38
N PHE A 237 0.31 9.53 -9.46
CA PHE A 237 -0.80 9.90 -10.32
C PHE A 237 -1.40 8.66 -11.00
N PRO A 238 -2.72 8.62 -11.18
CA PRO A 238 -3.38 7.58 -11.92
C PRO A 238 -3.37 7.90 -13.43
N ILE A 239 -3.19 6.86 -14.25
CA ILE A 239 -3.47 6.89 -15.69
C ILE A 239 -4.43 5.74 -15.96
N TRP A 240 -5.68 6.04 -16.33
CA TRP A 240 -6.75 5.06 -16.51
C TRP A 240 -6.96 4.20 -15.26
N LYS A 241 -6.61 2.90 -15.35
CA LYS A 241 -6.69 1.91 -14.27
C LYS A 241 -5.34 1.62 -13.63
N THR A 242 -4.29 2.31 -14.05
CA THR A 242 -2.93 2.14 -13.58
C THR A 242 -2.55 3.26 -12.64
N ASN A 243 -1.89 2.93 -11.55
CA ASN A 243 -1.30 3.91 -10.66
C ASN A 243 0.21 3.99 -10.94
N HIS A 244 0.69 5.20 -11.14
CA HIS A 244 2.08 5.50 -11.40
C HIS A 244 2.66 6.31 -10.25
N THR A 245 3.87 6.00 -9.88
CA THR A 245 4.64 6.76 -8.89
C THR A 245 6.02 7.03 -9.44
N LEU A 246 6.38 8.28 -9.56
CA LEU A 246 7.73 8.74 -9.85
C LEU A 246 8.38 9.15 -8.54
N LYS A 247 9.53 8.58 -8.25
CA LYS A 247 10.30 8.86 -7.05
C LYS A 247 11.72 9.27 -7.43
N TRP A 248 12.16 10.39 -6.88
CA TRP A 248 13.59 10.69 -6.81
C TRP A 248 14.06 10.47 -5.38
N GLU A 249 15.24 9.90 -5.22
CA GLU A 249 15.80 9.56 -3.92
C GLU A 249 17.30 9.84 -3.90
N GLY A 250 17.75 10.59 -2.89
CA GLY A 250 19.13 10.80 -2.55
C GLY A 250 19.45 10.18 -1.19
N VAL A 251 20.34 9.20 -1.15
CA VAL A 251 20.63 8.40 0.04
C VAL A 251 22.13 8.38 0.30
N TRP A 252 22.50 8.77 1.50
CA TRP A 252 23.81 8.47 2.06
C TRP A 252 23.73 7.11 2.75
N ARG A 253 24.39 6.14 2.18
CA ARG A 253 24.42 4.75 2.62
C ARG A 253 25.72 4.44 3.34
N GLU A 254 25.62 3.81 4.49
CA GLU A 254 26.72 3.30 5.28
C GLU A 254 26.57 1.78 5.40
N LEU A 255 27.50 1.05 4.79
CA LEU A 255 27.57 -0.42 4.85
C LEU A 255 28.61 -0.84 5.87
N GLY A 256 28.26 -1.73 6.77
CA GLY A 256 29.16 -2.27 7.78
C GLY A 256 28.98 -3.77 7.97
N CYS A 257 30.01 -4.43 8.44
CA CYS A 257 29.93 -5.85 8.78
C CYS A 257 29.11 -6.05 10.06
N LEU A 258 28.24 -7.03 10.06
CA LEU A 258 27.47 -7.42 11.24
C LEU A 258 28.31 -8.22 12.24
N ALA A 259 29.25 -9.03 11.74
CA ALA A 259 30.14 -9.88 12.53
C ALA A 259 31.57 -9.82 12.02
N ARG A 260 32.53 -10.17 12.88
CA ARG A 260 33.96 -10.30 12.50
C ARG A 260 34.22 -11.44 11.51
N THR A 261 33.30 -12.39 11.43
CA THR A 261 33.34 -13.57 10.54
C THR A 261 32.73 -13.27 9.16
N ALA A 262 32.35 -12.02 8.87
CA ALA A 262 31.85 -11.64 7.57
C ALA A 262 32.87 -11.96 6.47
N SER A 263 32.40 -12.41 5.31
CA SER A 263 33.22 -12.77 4.16
C SER A 263 34.03 -11.60 3.63
N PHE A 264 35.12 -11.90 2.91
CA PHE A 264 35.98 -10.86 2.33
C PHE A 264 35.17 -9.93 1.40
N ALA A 265 34.27 -10.50 0.58
CA ALA A 265 33.43 -9.73 -0.33
C ALA A 265 32.54 -8.70 0.38
N VAL A 266 31.98 -9.05 1.54
CA VAL A 266 31.18 -8.10 2.36
C VAL A 266 32.05 -7.04 3.01
N ARG A 267 33.25 -7.41 3.45
CA ARG A 267 34.22 -6.45 4.05
C ARG A 267 34.75 -5.46 3.03
N GLU A 268 34.96 -5.89 1.79
CA GLU A 268 35.43 -5.03 0.69
C GLU A 268 34.40 -3.95 0.33
N GLU A 269 33.10 -4.26 0.37
CA GLU A 269 32.02 -3.31 0.11
C GLU A 269 31.66 -2.42 1.32
N SER A 270 32.25 -2.68 2.49
CA SER A 270 31.98 -1.88 3.70
C SER A 270 32.52 -0.46 3.52
N GLY A 271 31.70 0.51 3.88
CA GLY A 271 32.05 1.95 3.77
C GLY A 271 30.83 2.81 3.51
N HIS A 272 31.13 4.01 3.05
CA HIS A 272 30.11 5.00 2.73
C HIS A 272 29.94 5.14 1.22
N SER A 273 28.70 5.27 0.78
CA SER A 273 28.35 5.53 -0.61
C SER A 273 27.18 6.48 -0.72
N LEU A 274 27.17 7.29 -1.77
CA LEU A 274 26.04 8.13 -2.12
C LEU A 274 25.28 7.50 -3.27
N LYS A 275 24.00 7.24 -3.07
CA LYS A 275 23.08 6.79 -4.11
C LYS A 275 22.11 7.90 -4.46
N SER A 276 22.03 8.25 -5.73
CA SER A 276 20.99 9.13 -6.26
C SER A 276 20.27 8.42 -7.38
N SER A 277 18.98 8.19 -7.22
CA SER A 277 18.19 7.38 -8.16
C SER A 277 16.85 8.03 -8.49
N LEU A 278 16.41 7.75 -9.73
CA LEU A 278 15.06 7.98 -10.22
C LEU A 278 14.36 6.64 -10.32
N ALA A 279 13.23 6.49 -9.66
CA ALA A 279 12.43 5.29 -9.72
C ALA A 279 11.04 5.59 -10.26
N HIS A 280 10.54 4.67 -11.10
CA HIS A 280 9.18 4.65 -11.60
C HIS A 280 8.53 3.34 -11.17
N ALA A 281 7.42 3.43 -10.46
CA ALA A 281 6.61 2.28 -10.09
C ALA A 281 5.26 2.39 -10.78
N MET A 282 4.84 1.31 -11.43
CA MET A 282 3.52 1.16 -12.02
C MET A 282 2.84 -0.04 -11.39
N PHE A 283 1.58 0.09 -11.00
CA PHE A 283 0.80 -1.05 -10.53
C PHE A 283 -0.65 -1.02 -10.98
N ILE A 284 -1.17 -2.21 -11.27
CA ILE A 284 -2.58 -2.49 -11.52
C ILE A 284 -2.99 -3.55 -10.52
N ASP A 285 -3.97 -3.26 -9.70
CA ASP A 285 -4.51 -4.22 -8.74
C ASP A 285 -6.02 -4.31 -8.90
N THR A 286 -6.47 -5.45 -9.43
CA THR A 286 -7.89 -5.78 -9.59
C THR A 286 -8.35 -6.85 -8.61
N ARG A 287 -7.49 -7.22 -7.65
CA ARG A 287 -7.78 -8.25 -6.65
C ARG A 287 -8.86 -7.77 -5.69
N ASN A 288 -9.71 -8.70 -5.28
CA ASN A 288 -10.76 -8.41 -4.29
C ASN A 288 -10.22 -8.29 -2.85
N SER A 289 -9.02 -8.77 -2.58
CA SER A 289 -8.32 -8.66 -1.29
C SER A 289 -6.81 -8.67 -1.52
N PRO A 290 -6.04 -7.82 -0.84
CA PRO A 290 -4.58 -7.80 -1.01
C PRO A 290 -3.88 -8.99 -0.34
N ILE A 291 -4.45 -9.56 0.75
CA ILE A 291 -3.77 -10.57 1.58
C ILE A 291 -4.04 -11.99 1.08
N LEU A 292 -5.30 -12.34 0.88
CA LEU A 292 -5.71 -13.66 0.37
C LEU A 292 -6.77 -13.46 -0.72
N PRO A 293 -6.34 -13.15 -1.96
CA PRO A 293 -7.25 -12.85 -3.04
C PRO A 293 -7.96 -14.13 -3.52
N LYS A 294 -9.28 -14.01 -3.78
CA LYS A 294 -10.09 -15.08 -4.38
C LYS A 294 -10.21 -14.93 -5.89
N LYS A 295 -10.08 -13.72 -6.41
CA LYS A 295 -10.17 -13.39 -7.85
C LYS A 295 -9.46 -12.09 -8.15
N GLY A 296 -9.06 -11.92 -9.41
CA GLY A 296 -8.43 -10.72 -9.92
C GLY A 296 -6.92 -10.91 -10.17
N ALA A 297 -6.30 -9.89 -10.67
CA ALA A 297 -4.90 -9.87 -11.06
C ALA A 297 -4.16 -8.68 -10.43
N LEU A 298 -2.89 -8.87 -10.17
CA LEU A 298 -1.92 -7.84 -9.82
C LEU A 298 -0.83 -7.82 -10.88
N LEU A 299 -0.50 -6.65 -11.36
CA LEU A 299 0.71 -6.38 -12.12
C LEU A 299 1.43 -5.22 -11.45
N LYS A 300 2.68 -5.43 -11.06
CA LYS A 300 3.55 -4.40 -10.54
C LYS A 300 4.85 -4.41 -11.30
N ILE A 301 5.30 -3.24 -11.73
CA ILE A 301 6.58 -3.03 -12.42
C ILE A 301 7.27 -1.90 -11.70
N ASN A 302 8.53 -2.11 -11.32
CA ASN A 302 9.38 -1.07 -10.75
C ASN A 302 10.63 -0.95 -11.64
N GLN A 303 10.97 0.27 -11.97
CA GLN A 303 12.15 0.64 -12.73
C GLN A 303 12.93 1.67 -11.94
N GLU A 304 14.21 1.44 -11.72
CA GLU A 304 15.08 2.34 -10.97
C GLU A 304 16.35 2.61 -11.76
N LEU A 305 16.61 3.88 -12.02
CA LEU A 305 17.83 4.37 -12.65
C LEU A 305 18.66 5.13 -11.63
N ALA A 306 19.78 4.56 -11.21
CA ALA A 306 20.73 5.18 -10.30
C ALA A 306 21.92 5.77 -11.04
N GLY A 307 22.47 6.88 -10.52
CA GLY A 307 23.69 7.50 -11.03
C GLY A 307 23.49 8.54 -12.14
N TYR A 308 22.28 8.73 -12.66
CA TYR A 308 22.02 9.78 -13.64
C TYR A 308 22.03 11.18 -13.00
N THR A 309 21.54 11.31 -11.77
CA THR A 309 21.50 12.54 -10.99
C THR A 309 22.72 12.71 -10.07
N GLY A 310 23.77 11.91 -10.27
CA GLY A 310 24.99 11.88 -9.46
C GLY A 310 25.05 10.67 -8.53
N GLY A 311 26.10 10.61 -7.71
CA GLY A 311 26.32 9.53 -6.75
C GLY A 311 27.32 8.47 -7.24
N ASP A 312 27.62 7.52 -6.34
CA ASP A 312 28.59 6.44 -6.55
C ASP A 312 27.97 5.21 -7.19
N ALA A 313 26.70 4.96 -6.90
CA ALA A 313 25.95 3.83 -7.46
C ALA A 313 25.44 4.16 -8.87
N ARG A 314 25.71 3.28 -9.84
CA ARG A 314 25.30 3.46 -11.25
C ARG A 314 24.73 2.16 -11.78
N PHE A 315 23.39 2.09 -11.91
CA PHE A 315 22.73 0.90 -12.43
C PHE A 315 21.32 1.22 -12.94
N LEU A 316 20.81 0.32 -13.78
CA LEU A 316 19.40 0.19 -14.10
C LEU A 316 18.88 -1.08 -13.43
N LYS A 317 17.86 -0.95 -12.63
CA LYS A 317 17.18 -2.05 -11.95
C LYS A 317 15.74 -2.11 -12.40
N GLU A 318 15.31 -3.25 -12.88
CA GLU A 318 13.93 -3.52 -13.24
C GLU A 318 13.45 -4.74 -12.47
N ASP A 319 12.27 -4.66 -11.87
CA ASP A 319 11.60 -5.79 -11.28
C ASP A 319 10.11 -5.77 -11.59
N PHE A 320 9.54 -6.97 -11.78
CA PHE A 320 8.13 -7.13 -12.03
C PHE A 320 7.53 -8.22 -11.15
N GLU A 321 6.25 -8.06 -10.88
CA GLU A 321 5.43 -9.00 -10.15
C GLU A 321 4.09 -9.15 -10.84
N ILE A 322 3.75 -10.38 -11.21
CA ILE A 322 2.47 -10.75 -11.80
C ILE A 322 1.82 -11.75 -10.87
N GLN A 323 0.56 -11.54 -10.52
CA GLN A 323 -0.23 -12.49 -9.75
C GLN A 323 -1.62 -12.61 -10.39
N LEU A 324 -2.05 -13.83 -10.67
CA LEU A 324 -3.36 -14.15 -11.23
C LEU A 324 -4.11 -15.05 -10.25
N ASN A 325 -5.35 -14.68 -9.94
CA ASN A 325 -6.16 -15.44 -8.99
C ASN A 325 -7.51 -15.78 -9.63
N LYS A 326 -7.85 -17.05 -9.61
CA LYS A 326 -9.10 -17.56 -10.16
C LYS A 326 -9.80 -18.46 -9.14
N ARG A 327 -11.05 -18.13 -8.83
CA ARG A 327 -11.91 -18.98 -8.02
C ARG A 327 -12.34 -20.20 -8.83
N LEU A 328 -12.16 -21.37 -8.24
CA LEU A 328 -12.59 -22.67 -8.76
C LEU A 328 -13.85 -23.16 -8.05
N ILE A 329 -14.17 -24.43 -8.26
CA ILE A 329 -15.29 -25.13 -7.62
C ILE A 329 -15.03 -25.27 -6.10
N TRP A 330 -16.08 -25.35 -5.28
CA TRP A 330 -16.04 -25.53 -3.81
C TRP A 330 -15.26 -24.45 -3.05
N ASP A 331 -15.36 -23.20 -3.49
CA ASP A 331 -14.65 -22.05 -2.91
C ASP A 331 -13.12 -22.21 -2.88
N SER A 332 -12.58 -23.13 -3.72
CA SER A 332 -11.15 -23.24 -3.94
C SER A 332 -10.65 -22.10 -4.81
N VAL A 333 -9.39 -21.72 -4.64
CA VAL A 333 -8.76 -20.64 -5.39
C VAL A 333 -7.43 -21.14 -5.94
N LEU A 334 -7.27 -20.99 -7.25
CA LEU A 334 -5.97 -21.16 -7.91
C LEU A 334 -5.29 -19.80 -8.05
N SER A 335 -4.08 -19.69 -7.54
CA SER A 335 -3.24 -18.51 -7.67
C SER A 335 -1.95 -18.88 -8.39
N ALA A 336 -1.60 -18.10 -9.41
CA ALA A 336 -0.33 -18.21 -10.10
C ALA A 336 0.42 -16.89 -9.94
N SER A 337 1.67 -16.97 -9.54
CA SER A 337 2.54 -15.80 -9.31
C SER A 337 3.84 -15.95 -10.09
N LEU A 338 4.32 -14.85 -10.65
CA LEU A 338 5.60 -14.77 -11.34
C LEU A 338 6.29 -13.47 -10.94
N TRP A 339 7.49 -13.59 -10.41
CA TRP A 339 8.38 -12.48 -10.10
C TRP A 339 9.63 -12.58 -10.95
N GLY A 340 10.20 -11.46 -11.32
CA GLY A 340 11.47 -11.42 -12.02
C GLY A 340 12.12 -10.07 -11.91
N GLY A 341 13.43 -10.03 -12.02
CA GLY A 341 14.17 -8.79 -11.97
C GLY A 341 15.53 -8.88 -12.63
N LEU A 342 15.99 -7.73 -13.09
CA LEU A 342 17.24 -7.53 -13.78
C LEU A 342 17.92 -6.27 -13.21
N LEU A 343 19.19 -6.39 -12.87
CA LEU A 343 20.06 -5.30 -12.41
C LEU A 343 21.25 -5.19 -13.34
N LEU A 344 21.34 -4.10 -14.09
CA LEU A 344 22.40 -3.81 -15.04
C LEU A 344 23.26 -2.65 -14.54
N PRO A 345 24.54 -2.85 -14.19
CA PRO A 345 25.44 -1.75 -13.87
C PRO A 345 25.80 -0.92 -15.09
N PHE A 346 26.02 0.37 -14.89
CA PHE A 346 26.57 1.29 -15.86
C PHE A 346 27.98 1.72 -15.43
N GLY A 347 28.97 1.44 -16.28
CA GLY A 347 30.36 1.79 -16.04
C GLY A 347 31.18 0.65 -15.42
N ASP A 348 32.33 1.01 -14.84
CA ASP A 348 33.36 0.05 -14.45
C ASP A 348 33.19 -0.53 -13.02
N LYS A 349 32.23 0.00 -12.24
CA LYS A 349 32.00 -0.45 -10.88
C LYS A 349 31.00 -1.61 -10.82
N PRO A 350 31.27 -2.66 -10.05
CA PRO A 350 30.31 -3.74 -9.83
C PRO A 350 29.09 -3.24 -9.06
N THR A 351 28.01 -4.00 -9.15
CA THR A 351 26.78 -3.75 -8.38
C THR A 351 27.02 -4.01 -6.89
N SER A 352 26.50 -3.12 -6.03
CA SER A 352 26.59 -3.30 -4.58
C SER A 352 25.69 -4.45 -4.08
N ILE A 353 26.18 -5.21 -3.08
CA ILE A 353 25.43 -6.26 -2.39
C ILE A 353 24.07 -5.73 -1.88
N ALA A 354 24.00 -4.46 -1.45
CA ALA A 354 22.80 -3.83 -0.98
C ALA A 354 21.73 -3.60 -2.07
N ASP A 355 22.12 -3.49 -3.34
CA ASP A 355 21.20 -3.25 -4.46
C ASP A 355 20.78 -4.55 -5.18
N ARG A 356 21.48 -5.68 -4.96
CA ARG A 356 21.20 -6.97 -5.59
C ARG A 356 19.91 -7.59 -5.13
N PHE A 357 19.42 -8.55 -5.90
CA PHE A 357 18.24 -9.34 -5.57
C PHE A 357 18.60 -10.51 -4.65
N TYR A 358 17.66 -10.89 -3.80
CA TYR A 358 17.76 -12.03 -2.90
C TYR A 358 16.55 -12.94 -3.07
N LEU A 359 16.76 -14.25 -3.01
CA LEU A 359 15.73 -15.25 -3.21
C LEU A 359 15.84 -16.38 -2.16
N GLY A 360 14.73 -17.01 -1.85
CA GLY A 360 14.59 -18.09 -0.86
C GLY A 360 13.85 -17.64 0.40
N GLY A 361 13.20 -18.57 1.03
CA GLY A 361 12.46 -18.35 2.27
C GLY A 361 10.96 -18.55 2.16
N PRO A 362 10.25 -18.50 3.29
CA PRO A 362 8.82 -18.84 3.36
C PRO A 362 7.92 -17.93 2.53
N THR A 363 8.38 -16.73 2.21
CA THR A 363 7.59 -15.75 1.42
C THR A 363 7.91 -15.77 -0.07
N SER A 364 8.96 -16.47 -0.49
CA SER A 364 9.37 -16.60 -1.89
C SER A 364 9.46 -18.07 -2.32
N VAL A 365 10.65 -18.63 -2.51
CA VAL A 365 10.82 -20.05 -2.80
C VAL A 365 10.89 -20.82 -1.47
N ARG A 366 9.80 -21.49 -1.11
CA ARG A 366 9.68 -22.24 0.14
C ARG A 366 10.60 -23.45 0.15
N GLY A 367 10.89 -24.00 1.34
CA GLY A 367 11.83 -25.11 1.49
C GLY A 367 13.31 -24.71 1.50
N PHE A 368 13.59 -23.41 1.35
CA PHE A 368 14.93 -22.84 1.51
C PHE A 368 14.94 -21.85 2.67
N SER A 369 16.11 -21.67 3.28
CA SER A 369 16.28 -20.65 4.32
C SER A 369 16.12 -19.23 3.73
N MET A 370 15.90 -18.25 4.60
CA MET A 370 15.70 -16.88 4.16
C MET A 370 16.89 -16.37 3.35
N TYR A 371 16.63 -15.96 2.10
CA TYR A 371 17.59 -15.39 1.16
C TYR A 371 18.85 -16.24 0.93
N SER A 372 18.70 -17.56 0.96
CA SER A 372 19.79 -18.53 0.87
C SER A 372 19.92 -19.21 -0.49
N ILE A 373 19.37 -18.62 -1.53
CA ILE A 373 19.52 -19.08 -2.91
C ILE A 373 20.44 -18.13 -3.66
N GLY A 374 21.43 -18.69 -4.38
CA GLY A 374 22.27 -17.94 -5.31
C GLY A 374 23.72 -17.76 -4.88
N PRO A 375 24.43 -16.77 -5.42
CA PRO A 375 25.85 -16.56 -5.16
C PRO A 375 26.17 -16.34 -3.70
N GLN A 376 27.21 -17.03 -3.24
CA GLN A 376 27.70 -16.94 -1.86
C GLN A 376 29.22 -16.84 -1.81
N SER A 377 29.75 -16.31 -0.71
CA SER A 377 31.17 -16.28 -0.38
C SER A 377 31.32 -16.58 1.11
N GLU A 378 32.12 -17.57 1.46
CA GLU A 378 32.46 -17.96 2.85
C GLU A 378 31.22 -18.09 3.77
N GLY A 379 30.08 -18.52 3.21
CA GLY A 379 28.81 -18.69 3.92
C GLY A 379 27.89 -17.49 3.96
N ASP A 380 28.30 -16.32 3.44
CA ASP A 380 27.47 -15.13 3.26
C ASP A 380 26.87 -15.09 1.86
N TYR A 381 25.58 -14.81 1.77
CA TYR A 381 24.88 -14.68 0.49
C TYR A 381 25.03 -13.26 -0.04
N LEU A 382 25.55 -13.15 -1.25
CA LEU A 382 25.88 -11.88 -1.88
C LEU A 382 24.75 -11.32 -2.75
N GLY A 383 23.64 -12.05 -2.89
CA GLY A 383 22.58 -11.70 -3.84
C GLY A 383 23.00 -11.92 -5.29
N GLY A 384 22.10 -11.64 -6.21
CA GLY A 384 22.32 -11.78 -7.66
C GLY A 384 21.76 -10.59 -8.44
N GLU A 385 22.19 -10.50 -9.69
CA GLU A 385 21.82 -9.41 -10.60
C GLU A 385 20.56 -9.74 -11.42
N VAL A 386 20.30 -11.03 -11.62
CA VAL A 386 19.11 -11.53 -12.34
C VAL A 386 18.44 -12.63 -11.56
N TYR A 387 17.13 -12.53 -11.46
CA TYR A 387 16.33 -13.59 -10.84
C TYR A 387 14.97 -13.75 -11.52
N TRP A 388 14.41 -14.93 -11.34
CA TRP A 388 13.00 -15.19 -11.54
C TRP A 388 12.49 -16.13 -10.46
N ALA A 389 11.21 -16.03 -10.12
CA ALA A 389 10.55 -16.95 -9.23
C ALA A 389 9.09 -17.11 -9.64
N GLY A 390 8.63 -18.34 -9.72
CA GLY A 390 7.27 -18.69 -10.08
C GLY A 390 6.62 -19.53 -8.98
N GLY A 391 5.33 -19.29 -8.75
CA GLY A 391 4.54 -20.04 -7.79
C GLY A 391 3.17 -20.40 -8.32
N LEU A 392 2.75 -21.62 -8.07
CA LEU A 392 1.40 -22.10 -8.30
C LEU A 392 0.82 -22.58 -6.97
N HIS A 393 -0.30 -22.00 -6.58
CA HIS A 393 -0.90 -22.22 -5.26
C HIS A 393 -2.35 -22.58 -5.38
N LEU A 394 -2.78 -23.62 -4.69
CA LEU A 394 -4.15 -24.02 -4.56
C LEU A 394 -4.59 -23.84 -3.11
N TYR A 395 -5.52 -22.93 -2.89
CA TYR A 395 -6.13 -22.70 -1.59
C TYR A 395 -7.51 -23.35 -1.56
N THR A 396 -7.74 -24.27 -0.62
CA THR A 396 -9.02 -24.94 -0.45
C THR A 396 -9.58 -24.66 0.94
N PRO A 397 -10.91 -24.65 1.12
CA PRO A 397 -11.49 -24.61 2.46
C PRO A 397 -11.07 -25.84 3.28
N LEU A 398 -11.00 -25.71 4.60
CA LEU A 398 -10.70 -26.85 5.46
C LEU A 398 -11.75 -27.97 5.29
N PRO A 399 -11.32 -29.25 5.15
CA PRO A 399 -12.22 -30.36 4.86
C PRO A 399 -13.23 -30.63 5.99
N PHE A 400 -12.91 -30.27 7.24
CA PHE A 400 -13.73 -30.53 8.42
C PHE A 400 -14.72 -29.43 8.78
N ARG A 401 -14.61 -28.25 8.15
CA ARG A 401 -15.55 -27.13 8.31
C ARG A 401 -15.72 -26.42 6.98
N PRO A 402 -16.65 -26.87 6.13
CA PRO A 402 -17.07 -26.07 5.00
C PRO A 402 -17.71 -24.79 5.55
N GLY A 403 -16.91 -23.70 5.58
CA GLY A 403 -17.26 -22.48 6.25
C GLY A 403 -18.36 -21.71 5.53
N ARG A 404 -19.42 -21.44 6.22
CA ARG A 404 -20.32 -20.31 5.96
C ARG A 404 -20.37 -19.48 7.25
N GLY A 405 -19.43 -18.55 7.36
CA GLY A 405 -19.34 -17.62 8.50
C GLY A 405 -18.69 -18.24 9.74
N GLY A 406 -17.82 -17.48 10.38
CA GLY A 406 -17.19 -17.83 11.63
C GLY A 406 -15.67 -18.05 11.52
N PHE A 407 -15.09 -18.55 12.59
CA PHE A 407 -13.63 -18.70 12.74
C PHE A 407 -13.00 -19.63 11.68
N GLY A 408 -13.76 -20.59 11.14
CA GLY A 408 -13.27 -21.51 10.10
C GLY A 408 -12.96 -20.86 8.76
N ASP A 409 -13.56 -19.72 8.44
CA ASP A 409 -13.30 -18.99 7.19
C ASP A 409 -11.96 -18.27 7.15
N LEU A 410 -11.31 -18.11 8.31
CA LEU A 410 -9.99 -17.52 8.43
C LEU A 410 -8.88 -18.48 7.97
N PHE A 411 -9.16 -19.80 7.98
CA PHE A 411 -8.20 -20.84 7.62
C PHE A 411 -8.45 -21.37 6.21
N ARG A 412 -7.36 -21.68 5.50
CA ARG A 412 -7.37 -22.37 4.21
C ARG A 412 -6.30 -23.45 4.19
N THR A 413 -6.60 -24.60 3.60
CA THR A 413 -5.57 -25.57 3.23
C THR A 413 -4.85 -25.04 2.01
N HIS A 414 -3.54 -25.19 1.98
CA HIS A 414 -2.66 -24.64 0.98
C HIS A 414 -1.81 -25.74 0.37
N PHE A 415 -1.85 -25.90 -0.94
CA PHE A 415 -0.93 -26.70 -1.72
C PHE A 415 -0.14 -25.78 -2.62
N PHE A 416 1.14 -26.02 -2.75
CA PHE A 416 1.99 -25.14 -3.54
C PHE A 416 3.07 -25.90 -4.32
N LEU A 417 3.44 -25.28 -5.43
CA LEU A 417 4.62 -25.57 -6.23
C LEU A 417 5.33 -24.25 -6.49
N ASN A 418 6.57 -24.10 -5.99
CA ASN A 418 7.39 -22.93 -6.22
C ASN A 418 8.64 -23.32 -6.99
N ALA A 419 9.10 -22.44 -7.85
CA ALA A 419 10.37 -22.59 -8.57
C ALA A 419 11.04 -21.22 -8.71
N GLY A 420 12.36 -21.20 -8.80
CA GLY A 420 13.10 -19.97 -9.04
C GLY A 420 14.58 -20.17 -9.19
N ASN A 421 15.25 -19.15 -9.68
CA ASN A 421 16.70 -19.11 -9.79
C ASN A 421 17.21 -17.67 -9.66
N LEU A 422 18.45 -17.56 -9.20
CA LEU A 422 19.16 -16.30 -8.98
C LEU A 422 20.61 -16.46 -9.40
N CYS A 423 21.11 -15.58 -10.27
CA CYS A 423 22.49 -15.60 -10.74
C CYS A 423 23.05 -14.20 -10.98
N ASN A 424 24.36 -14.11 -11.14
CA ASN A 424 25.05 -12.92 -11.60
C ASN A 424 25.16 -12.91 -13.14
N LEU A 425 25.21 -11.73 -13.72
CA LEU A 425 25.47 -11.52 -15.14
C LEU A 425 26.96 -11.65 -15.44
N ASN A 426 27.27 -12.34 -16.52
CA ASN A 426 28.62 -12.42 -17.07
C ASN A 426 28.67 -11.54 -18.34
N TYR A 427 29.17 -10.32 -18.21
CA TYR A 427 29.12 -9.31 -19.28
C TYR A 427 29.89 -9.70 -20.55
N GLY A 428 30.74 -10.74 -20.48
CA GLY A 428 31.43 -11.32 -21.64
C GLY A 428 30.59 -12.33 -22.45
N GLU A 429 29.43 -12.74 -21.93
CA GLU A 429 28.56 -13.72 -22.55
C GLU A 429 27.30 -13.07 -23.12
N GLY A 430 26.76 -13.62 -24.19
CA GLY A 430 25.54 -13.09 -24.81
C GLY A 430 24.28 -13.40 -23.97
N PRO A 431 23.14 -12.70 -24.23
CA PRO A 431 21.90 -12.84 -23.46
C PRO A 431 21.32 -14.27 -23.47
N ARG A 432 21.64 -15.08 -24.51
CA ARG A 432 21.23 -16.49 -24.59
C ARG A 432 21.91 -17.36 -23.53
N ALA A 433 23.18 -17.08 -23.20
CA ALA A 433 23.91 -17.82 -22.19
C ALA A 433 23.34 -17.53 -20.77
N HIS A 434 22.90 -16.30 -20.52
CA HIS A 434 22.24 -15.94 -19.27
C HIS A 434 20.89 -16.64 -19.10
N LEU A 435 20.09 -16.70 -20.17
CA LEU A 435 18.82 -17.45 -20.16
C LEU A 435 19.05 -18.95 -19.94
N SER A 436 20.09 -19.52 -20.56
CA SER A 436 20.47 -20.92 -20.33
C SER A 436 20.82 -21.19 -18.87
N ARG A 437 21.65 -20.35 -18.24
CA ARG A 437 22.01 -20.45 -16.83
C ARG A 437 20.80 -20.32 -15.90
N LEU A 438 19.88 -19.40 -16.20
CA LEU A 438 18.64 -19.25 -15.43
C LEU A 438 17.73 -20.49 -15.54
N ALA A 439 17.82 -21.24 -16.64
CA ALA A 439 17.05 -22.45 -16.88
C ALA A 439 17.73 -23.75 -16.39
N GLU A 440 19.07 -23.77 -16.28
CA GLU A 440 19.82 -24.99 -15.95
C GLU A 440 19.82 -25.35 -14.46
N CYS A 441 19.84 -24.34 -13.58
CA CYS A 441 19.98 -24.55 -12.12
C CYS A 441 18.71 -24.16 -11.37
N ILE A 442 17.58 -24.66 -11.82
CA ILE A 442 16.28 -24.31 -11.20
C ILE A 442 16.17 -24.98 -9.81
N ARG A 443 15.96 -24.14 -8.79
CA ARG A 443 15.52 -24.58 -7.47
C ARG A 443 14.01 -24.60 -7.44
N TRP A 444 13.44 -25.69 -6.96
CA TRP A 444 12.00 -25.79 -6.84
C TRP A 444 11.59 -26.54 -5.58
N SER A 445 10.40 -26.32 -5.14
CA SER A 445 9.84 -26.97 -3.96
C SER A 445 8.35 -27.16 -4.11
N TYR A 446 7.83 -28.17 -3.47
CA TYR A 446 6.42 -28.40 -3.36
C TYR A 446 6.05 -28.76 -1.92
N GLY A 447 4.78 -28.67 -1.61
CA GLY A 447 4.33 -28.98 -0.27
C GLY A 447 2.87 -28.65 -0.03
N ALA A 448 2.50 -28.84 1.22
CA ALA A 448 1.15 -28.56 1.69
C ALA A 448 1.19 -27.90 3.08
N GLY A 449 0.16 -27.15 3.40
CA GLY A 449 0.09 -26.47 4.69
C GLY A 449 -1.25 -25.84 4.98
N ILE A 450 -1.24 -24.97 5.96
CA ILE A 450 -2.41 -24.19 6.39
C ILE A 450 -2.05 -22.72 6.35
N VAL A 451 -2.98 -21.94 5.82
CA VAL A 451 -2.90 -20.48 5.77
C VAL A 451 -3.96 -19.89 6.67
N LEU A 452 -3.55 -18.98 7.54
CA LEU A 452 -4.42 -18.20 8.39
C LEU A 452 -4.41 -16.73 7.94
N ARG A 453 -5.58 -16.18 7.71
CA ARG A 453 -5.76 -14.76 7.43
C ARG A 453 -6.01 -13.99 8.73
N LEU A 454 -5.10 -13.08 9.08
CA LEU A 454 -5.25 -12.14 10.19
C LEU A 454 -5.89 -10.84 9.71
N GLY A 455 -7.20 -10.84 9.53
CA GLY A 455 -7.95 -9.67 9.06
C GLY A 455 -7.41 -9.14 7.71
N ASN A 456 -7.08 -7.85 7.69
CA ASN A 456 -6.42 -7.18 6.57
C ASN A 456 -4.96 -6.80 6.89
N ILE A 457 -4.38 -7.36 7.95
CA ILE A 457 -3.05 -7.00 8.44
C ILE A 457 -1.98 -7.90 7.83
N ALA A 458 -2.16 -9.22 7.92
CA ALA A 458 -1.15 -10.19 7.51
C ALA A 458 -1.75 -11.56 7.20
N ARG A 459 -0.93 -12.38 6.55
CA ARG A 459 -1.17 -13.81 6.33
C ARG A 459 -0.10 -14.59 7.07
N LEU A 460 -0.50 -15.61 7.81
CA LEU A 460 0.39 -16.58 8.41
C LEU A 460 0.26 -17.89 7.65
N GLU A 461 1.38 -18.53 7.38
CA GLU A 461 1.46 -19.80 6.71
C GLU A 461 2.28 -20.79 7.54
N LEU A 462 1.78 -22.00 7.67
CA LEU A 462 2.53 -23.13 8.20
C LEU A 462 2.50 -24.22 7.12
N ASN A 463 3.63 -24.40 6.46
CA ASN A 463 3.77 -25.29 5.32
C ASN A 463 4.77 -26.39 5.60
N TYR A 464 4.46 -27.60 5.18
CA TYR A 464 5.44 -28.68 5.06
C TYR A 464 6.04 -28.63 3.67
N CYS A 465 7.35 -28.42 3.57
CA CYS A 465 8.06 -28.13 2.34
C CYS A 465 9.04 -29.25 2.00
N ILE A 466 9.08 -29.62 0.73
CA ILE A 466 10.07 -30.58 0.18
C ILE A 466 10.86 -29.84 -0.90
N PRO A 467 12.09 -29.40 -0.59
CA PRO A 467 12.97 -28.72 -1.54
C PRO A 467 13.60 -29.70 -2.50
N MET A 468 13.72 -29.29 -3.75
CA MET A 468 14.30 -30.05 -4.86
C MET A 468 15.20 -29.13 -5.70
N GLY A 469 16.09 -29.73 -6.51
CA GLY A 469 17.01 -28.96 -7.37
C GLY A 469 18.03 -28.13 -6.60
N VAL A 470 18.39 -28.57 -5.39
CA VAL A 470 19.35 -27.90 -4.51
C VAL A 470 20.71 -27.80 -5.15
N GLN A 471 21.32 -26.62 -5.15
CA GLN A 471 22.67 -26.38 -5.63
C GLN A 471 23.66 -26.28 -4.49
N SER A 472 24.95 -26.46 -4.83
CA SER A 472 26.03 -26.32 -3.85
C SER A 472 26.00 -24.91 -3.24
N GLY A 473 25.90 -24.85 -1.91
CA GLY A 473 25.84 -23.60 -1.16
C GLY A 473 24.46 -23.14 -0.74
N ASP A 474 23.39 -23.69 -1.33
CA ASP A 474 22.04 -23.36 -0.88
C ASP A 474 21.79 -23.94 0.53
N ARG A 475 21.11 -23.18 1.40
CA ARG A 475 20.66 -23.68 2.71
C ARG A 475 19.21 -24.11 2.62
N ILE A 476 18.99 -25.40 2.71
CA ILE A 476 17.63 -25.97 2.73
C ILE A 476 16.97 -25.80 4.11
N CYS A 477 15.65 -25.70 4.08
CA CYS A 477 14.77 -25.75 5.25
C CYS A 477 13.69 -26.79 4.96
N ASP A 478 14.10 -28.07 5.03
CA ASP A 478 13.23 -29.23 4.80
C ASP A 478 12.24 -29.38 5.96
N GLY A 479 11.02 -29.84 5.66
CA GLY A 479 9.97 -30.05 6.65
C GLY A 479 9.10 -28.82 6.91
N VAL A 480 8.81 -28.54 8.17
CA VAL A 480 7.86 -27.51 8.57
C VAL A 480 8.50 -26.13 8.50
N GLN A 481 7.92 -25.25 7.69
CA GLN A 481 8.34 -23.87 7.56
C GLN A 481 7.18 -22.91 7.90
N PHE A 482 7.47 -21.94 8.78
CA PHE A 482 6.54 -20.87 9.15
C PHE A 482 6.81 -19.62 8.34
N GLY A 483 5.76 -19.02 7.80
CA GLY A 483 5.81 -17.76 7.07
C GLY A 483 4.80 -16.76 7.60
N ALA A 484 5.22 -15.52 7.77
CA ALA A 484 4.36 -14.40 8.14
C ALA A 484 4.63 -13.21 7.22
N GLY A 485 3.58 -12.61 6.67
CA GLY A 485 3.76 -11.47 5.77
C GLY A 485 2.49 -11.03 5.06
N ILE A 486 2.65 -10.05 4.20
CA ILE A 486 1.60 -9.51 3.33
C ILE A 486 1.80 -9.99 1.89
N ARG A 487 3.07 -10.10 1.46
CA ARG A 487 3.47 -10.47 0.11
C ARG A 487 4.07 -11.87 0.11
N PHE A 488 3.52 -12.73 -0.72
CA PHE A 488 3.98 -14.09 -0.95
C PHE A 488 4.01 -14.36 -2.45
N LEU A 489 5.00 -15.17 -2.86
CA LEU A 489 5.11 -15.64 -4.23
C LEU A 489 3.88 -16.42 -4.61
#